data_777fe78097450ce31ed31c6b622222e0
#
_entry.id   777fe78097450ce31ed31c6b622222e0
#
_cell.length_a   1.000
_cell.length_b   1.000
_cell.length_c   1.000
_cell.angle_alpha   90.00
_cell.angle_beta   90.00
_cell.angle_gamma   90.00
#
_symmetry.space_group_name_H-M   'P 1'
#
loop_
_entity.id
_entity.type
_entity.pdbx_description
1 polymer ?
#
loop_
_entity_poly.entity_id
_entity_poly.type
_entity_poly.pdbx_seq_one_letter_code
_entity_poly.pdbx_strand_id
1 'polypeptide(L)'
;MAIIDPRHAAKQLIYERVFRAATLMAAILVLVILGGVGVSLVHGSWPALKHFGFSFVTREIWNPVTDEFGALAPIYGTVVTSVIAMLIAVPAGFGIALFLTELCPALLKRPIGVAVELLAAVPSIIFGIWGLFVLAPLLQRHVQPWLIEYAGAVPGIGKLFMGPPYGIGVLTAGFVLAIMVLPFIAATMRDVFDTVPPMLKESGYGLGATTWEVIWHVVVPHSRVGIVGGVMLGLGRALGETMAVTFVIGNAHRISSSLLAPGTTISSSIANEFTEAVGDLYTSSLIALGLLLFLITFSVIAAAQAMLRRMERRASLAL
;
A
#
# COMPACT_ATOMS: atom_id res chain seq x y z
N MET A 1 -30.53 -38.21 -22.25
CA MET A 1 -31.23 -37.25 -21.38
C MET A 1 -31.33 -37.89 -20.00
N ALA A 2 -30.38 -37.61 -19.10
CA ALA A 2 -30.34 -38.25 -17.79
C ALA A 2 -31.45 -37.61 -16.94
N ILE A 3 -32.39 -38.44 -16.48
CA ILE A 3 -33.48 -38.02 -15.57
C ILE A 3 -32.82 -37.75 -14.20
N ILE A 4 -32.67 -36.48 -13.85
CA ILE A 4 -32.15 -36.08 -12.53
C ILE A 4 -33.23 -36.50 -11.50
N ASP A 5 -32.86 -37.36 -10.57
CA ASP A 5 -33.73 -37.81 -9.48
C ASP A 5 -34.19 -36.58 -8.67
N PRO A 6 -35.52 -36.34 -8.54
CA PRO A 6 -36.07 -35.16 -7.86
C PRO A 6 -35.61 -35.05 -6.42
N ARG A 7 -35.22 -36.12 -5.76
CA ARG A 7 -34.64 -36.14 -4.41
C ARG A 7 -33.21 -35.57 -4.36
N HIS A 8 -32.42 -35.80 -5.42
CA HIS A 8 -31.10 -35.20 -5.55
C HIS A 8 -31.18 -33.69 -5.82
N ALA A 9 -32.12 -33.28 -6.67
CA ALA A 9 -32.37 -31.87 -6.95
C ALA A 9 -32.83 -31.08 -5.71
N ALA A 10 -33.71 -31.65 -4.89
CA ALA A 10 -34.16 -31.05 -3.65
C ALA A 10 -33.04 -30.88 -2.59
N LYS A 11 -32.17 -31.91 -2.48
CA LYS A 11 -30.99 -31.80 -1.58
C LYS A 11 -29.99 -30.74 -2.09
N GLN A 12 -29.73 -30.64 -3.37
CA GLN A 12 -28.86 -29.64 -3.96
C GLN A 12 -29.39 -28.21 -3.67
N LEU A 13 -30.70 -27.99 -3.81
CA LEU A 13 -31.32 -26.70 -3.49
C LEU A 13 -31.17 -26.32 -2.00
N ILE A 14 -31.24 -27.30 -1.08
CA ILE A 14 -31.03 -27.04 0.35
C ILE A 14 -29.55 -26.67 0.58
N TYR A 15 -28.60 -27.43 0.04
CA TYR A 15 -27.17 -27.11 0.16
C TYR A 15 -26.84 -25.73 -0.41
N GLU A 16 -27.40 -25.38 -1.56
CA GLU A 16 -27.20 -24.04 -2.17
C GLU A 16 -27.76 -22.93 -1.28
N ARG A 17 -28.96 -23.11 -0.69
CA ARG A 17 -29.53 -22.13 0.26
C ARG A 17 -28.68 -21.99 1.51
N VAL A 18 -28.23 -23.10 2.10
CA VAL A 18 -27.35 -23.10 3.29
C VAL A 18 -26.03 -22.41 2.96
N PHE A 19 -25.41 -22.74 1.82
CA PHE A 19 -24.18 -22.11 1.37
C PHE A 19 -24.36 -20.61 1.17
N ARG A 20 -25.41 -20.19 0.48
CA ARG A 20 -25.73 -18.77 0.28
C ARG A 20 -26.00 -18.04 1.59
N ALA A 21 -26.70 -18.65 2.53
CA ALA A 21 -26.93 -18.07 3.85
C ALA A 21 -25.64 -17.96 4.67
N ALA A 22 -24.80 -18.98 4.64
CA ALA A 22 -23.51 -18.96 5.33
C ALA A 22 -22.56 -17.89 4.77
N THR A 23 -22.46 -17.76 3.46
CA THR A 23 -21.65 -16.72 2.81
C THR A 23 -22.18 -15.32 3.09
N LEU A 24 -23.51 -15.13 3.09
CA LEU A 24 -24.14 -13.87 3.44
C LEU A 24 -23.88 -13.50 4.90
N MET A 25 -24.03 -14.46 5.82
CA MET A 25 -23.73 -14.23 7.24
C MET A 25 -22.26 -13.87 7.46
N ALA A 26 -21.33 -14.54 6.79
CA ALA A 26 -19.92 -14.20 6.84
C ALA A 26 -19.64 -12.77 6.33
N ALA A 27 -20.27 -12.38 5.23
CA ALA A 27 -20.13 -11.03 4.68
C ALA A 27 -20.70 -9.95 5.65
N ILE A 28 -21.88 -10.21 6.24
CA ILE A 28 -22.47 -9.32 7.23
C ILE A 28 -21.58 -9.23 8.48
N LEU A 29 -21.05 -10.36 8.96
CA LEU A 29 -20.14 -10.38 10.11
C LEU A 29 -18.91 -9.49 9.89
N VAL A 30 -18.27 -9.56 8.72
CA VAL A 30 -17.15 -8.69 8.38
C VAL A 30 -17.55 -7.22 8.41
N LEU A 31 -18.71 -6.86 7.85
CA LEU A 31 -19.21 -5.49 7.87
C LEU A 31 -19.52 -5.01 9.31
N VAL A 32 -20.09 -5.87 10.14
CA VAL A 32 -20.38 -5.55 11.56
C VAL A 32 -19.09 -5.33 12.33
N ILE A 33 -18.07 -6.19 12.15
CA ILE A 33 -16.76 -6.03 12.78
C ILE A 33 -16.11 -4.71 12.33
N LEU A 34 -16.07 -4.45 11.03
CA LEU A 34 -15.49 -3.22 10.48
C LEU A 34 -16.22 -1.96 11.00
N GLY A 35 -17.55 -2.00 11.01
CA GLY A 35 -18.37 -0.93 11.60
C GLY A 35 -18.12 -0.75 13.09
N GLY A 36 -18.01 -1.87 13.84
CA GLY A 36 -17.69 -1.88 15.26
C GLY A 36 -16.33 -1.27 15.57
N VAL A 37 -15.31 -1.58 14.76
CA VAL A 37 -13.99 -0.95 14.85
C VAL A 37 -14.10 0.57 14.61
N GLY A 38 -14.83 0.99 13.57
CA GLY A 38 -15.04 2.41 13.28
C GLY A 38 -15.73 3.14 14.45
N VAL A 39 -16.79 2.57 15.01
CA VAL A 39 -17.50 3.12 16.19
C VAL A 39 -16.58 3.19 17.41
N SER A 40 -15.80 2.14 17.67
CA SER A 40 -14.84 2.12 18.76
C SER A 40 -13.76 3.19 18.62
N LEU A 41 -13.23 3.40 17.40
CA LEU A 41 -12.26 4.45 17.12
C LEU A 41 -12.87 5.85 17.34
N VAL A 42 -14.09 6.10 16.89
CA VAL A 42 -14.79 7.36 17.12
C VAL A 42 -15.02 7.59 18.62
N HIS A 43 -15.50 6.58 19.35
CA HIS A 43 -15.73 6.71 20.78
C HIS A 43 -14.43 6.94 21.56
N GLY A 44 -13.37 6.17 21.26
CA GLY A 44 -12.07 6.28 21.94
C GLY A 44 -11.32 7.56 21.61
N SER A 45 -11.53 8.15 20.42
CA SER A 45 -10.93 9.42 20.02
C SER A 45 -11.67 10.66 20.52
N TRP A 46 -12.89 10.49 21.06
CA TRP A 46 -13.76 11.59 21.41
C TRP A 46 -13.14 12.61 22.41
N PRO A 47 -12.43 12.21 23.48
CA PRO A 47 -11.78 13.13 24.40
C PRO A 47 -10.77 14.04 23.68
N ALA A 48 -9.90 13.50 22.82
CA ALA A 48 -8.92 14.26 22.05
C ALA A 48 -9.59 15.20 21.03
N LEU A 49 -10.58 14.69 20.29
CA LEU A 49 -11.31 15.50 19.30
C LEU A 49 -12.11 16.64 19.95
N LYS A 50 -12.68 16.42 21.14
CA LYS A 50 -13.37 17.46 21.90
C LYS A 50 -12.40 18.52 22.43
N HIS A 51 -11.20 18.11 22.86
CA HIS A 51 -10.19 19.02 23.41
C HIS A 51 -9.50 19.86 22.33
N PHE A 52 -9.02 19.22 21.26
CA PHE A 52 -8.24 19.89 20.20
C PHE A 52 -9.09 20.34 19.01
N GLY A 53 -10.25 19.72 18.78
CA GLY A 53 -11.11 20.00 17.62
C GLY A 53 -10.37 19.79 16.30
N PHE A 54 -10.62 20.66 15.33
CA PHE A 54 -9.97 20.61 14.02
C PHE A 54 -8.46 20.91 14.07
N SER A 55 -8.00 21.59 15.12
CA SER A 55 -6.57 21.90 15.29
C SER A 55 -5.72 20.65 15.48
N PHE A 56 -6.28 19.53 15.91
CA PHE A 56 -5.60 18.24 15.97
C PHE A 56 -4.98 17.83 14.62
N VAL A 57 -5.70 18.05 13.54
CA VAL A 57 -5.25 17.67 12.19
C VAL A 57 -4.20 18.64 11.63
N THR A 58 -4.23 19.90 12.04
CA THR A 58 -3.39 20.97 11.48
C THR A 58 -2.17 21.32 12.31
N ARG A 59 -2.09 20.88 13.57
CA ARG A 59 -0.93 21.11 14.43
C ARG A 59 0.14 20.07 14.21
N GLU A 60 1.40 20.52 14.26
CA GLU A 60 2.58 19.65 14.16
C GLU A 60 3.05 19.16 15.53
N ILE A 61 2.77 19.93 16.60
CA ILE A 61 3.29 19.67 17.95
C ILE A 61 2.76 18.33 18.48
N TRP A 62 3.69 17.51 18.98
CA TRP A 62 3.39 16.27 19.68
C TRP A 62 4.27 16.19 20.92
N ASN A 63 3.70 16.51 22.10
CA ASN A 63 4.42 16.56 23.34
C ASN A 63 3.61 15.93 24.49
N PRO A 64 3.95 14.70 24.89
CA PRO A 64 3.29 14.01 26.00
C PRO A 64 3.46 14.68 27.36
N VAL A 65 4.47 15.53 27.54
CA VAL A 65 4.73 16.18 28.84
C VAL A 65 3.79 17.38 29.06
N THR A 66 3.42 18.07 27.99
CA THR A 66 2.52 19.23 28.04
C THR A 66 1.10 18.91 27.61
N ASP A 67 0.80 17.65 27.32
CA ASP A 67 -0.48 17.17 26.77
C ASP A 67 -0.91 17.90 25.49
N GLU A 68 0.06 18.29 24.65
CA GLU A 68 -0.21 18.90 23.36
C GLU A 68 0.01 17.90 22.23
N PHE A 69 -1.06 17.60 21.49
CA PHE A 69 -1.04 16.59 20.44
C PHE A 69 -1.58 17.13 19.12
N GLY A 70 -0.86 16.80 18.02
CA GLY A 70 -1.23 17.15 16.66
C GLY A 70 -0.86 16.05 15.67
N ALA A 71 -1.70 15.83 14.69
CA ALA A 71 -1.58 14.72 13.73
C ALA A 71 -0.83 15.09 12.44
N LEU A 72 -0.46 16.36 12.23
CA LEU A 72 0.05 16.82 10.93
C LEU A 72 1.34 16.12 10.53
N ALA A 73 2.32 15.98 11.46
CA ALA A 73 3.57 15.31 11.18
C ALA A 73 3.40 13.80 10.86
N PRO A 74 2.61 13.02 11.64
CA PRO A 74 2.29 11.64 11.29
C PRO A 74 1.54 11.47 9.96
N ILE A 75 0.59 12.36 9.64
CA ILE A 75 -0.12 12.35 8.36
C ILE A 75 0.85 12.60 7.21
N TYR A 76 1.68 13.64 7.31
CA TYR A 76 2.70 13.98 6.33
C TYR A 76 3.62 12.78 6.05
N GLY A 77 4.19 12.17 7.11
CA GLY A 77 5.07 11.03 6.94
C GLY A 77 4.38 9.83 6.30
N THR A 78 3.14 9.51 6.69
CA THR A 78 2.37 8.42 6.09
C THR A 78 2.16 8.63 4.59
N VAL A 79 1.77 9.83 4.19
CA VAL A 79 1.52 10.14 2.76
C VAL A 79 2.83 10.13 1.98
N VAL A 80 3.87 10.80 2.47
CA VAL A 80 5.14 10.94 1.74
C VAL A 80 5.86 9.60 1.60
N THR A 81 5.95 8.79 2.66
CA THR A 81 6.55 7.45 2.56
C THR A 81 5.81 6.54 1.60
N SER A 82 4.47 6.59 1.62
CA SER A 82 3.63 5.81 0.69
C SER A 82 3.81 6.27 -0.76
N VAL A 83 3.89 7.58 -1.02
CA VAL A 83 4.14 8.11 -2.36
C VAL A 83 5.52 7.67 -2.86
N ILE A 84 6.57 7.80 -2.05
CA ILE A 84 7.93 7.33 -2.42
C ILE A 84 7.90 5.84 -2.74
N ALA A 85 7.26 5.06 -1.88
CA ALA A 85 7.16 3.61 -2.08
C ALA A 85 6.45 3.26 -3.40
N MET A 86 5.34 3.91 -3.71
CA MET A 86 4.58 3.65 -4.93
C MET A 86 5.31 4.11 -6.19
N LEU A 87 6.02 5.24 -6.14
CA LEU A 87 6.83 5.74 -7.27
C LEU A 87 7.94 4.75 -7.67
N ILE A 88 8.43 3.94 -6.73
CA ILE A 88 9.45 2.92 -6.97
C ILE A 88 8.80 1.57 -7.29
N ALA A 89 7.86 1.13 -6.44
CA ALA A 89 7.30 -0.21 -6.51
C ALA A 89 6.39 -0.44 -7.72
N VAL A 90 5.63 0.59 -8.17
CA VAL A 90 4.72 0.44 -9.31
C VAL A 90 5.47 0.20 -10.62
N PRO A 91 6.43 1.05 -11.05
CA PRO A 91 7.15 0.81 -12.30
C PRO A 91 8.00 -0.47 -12.24
N ALA A 92 8.64 -0.74 -11.10
CA ALA A 92 9.43 -1.97 -10.95
C ALA A 92 8.55 -3.24 -10.95
N GLY A 93 7.44 -3.23 -10.21
CA GLY A 93 6.48 -4.34 -10.19
C GLY A 93 5.82 -4.58 -11.54
N PHE A 94 5.45 -3.51 -12.25
CA PHE A 94 4.94 -3.58 -13.62
C PHE A 94 5.98 -4.23 -14.56
N GLY A 95 7.24 -3.79 -14.50
CA GLY A 95 8.33 -4.36 -15.30
C GLY A 95 8.58 -5.83 -15.00
N ILE A 96 8.58 -6.23 -13.72
CA ILE A 96 8.73 -7.64 -13.31
C ILE A 96 7.54 -8.48 -13.83
N ALA A 97 6.33 -7.98 -13.69
CA ALA A 97 5.13 -8.68 -14.17
C ALA A 97 5.18 -8.89 -15.68
N LEU A 98 5.49 -7.85 -16.47
CA LEU A 98 5.66 -7.95 -17.93
C LEU A 98 6.78 -8.91 -18.30
N PHE A 99 7.92 -8.85 -17.62
CA PHE A 99 9.02 -9.77 -17.88
C PHE A 99 8.55 -11.21 -17.68
N LEU A 100 7.88 -11.51 -16.56
CA LEU A 100 7.43 -12.86 -16.23
C LEU A 100 6.36 -13.39 -17.19
N THR A 101 5.47 -12.53 -17.69
CA THR A 101 4.37 -12.98 -18.56
C THR A 101 4.77 -13.06 -20.02
N GLU A 102 5.51 -12.08 -20.54
CA GLU A 102 5.73 -11.91 -21.98
C GLU A 102 7.16 -12.23 -22.46
N LEU A 103 8.17 -12.07 -21.60
CA LEU A 103 9.57 -12.16 -22.01
C LEU A 103 10.34 -13.32 -21.40
N CYS A 104 9.88 -13.84 -20.25
CA CYS A 104 10.61 -14.86 -19.50
C CYS A 104 10.58 -16.22 -20.21
N PRO A 105 11.74 -16.88 -20.40
CA PRO A 105 11.79 -18.25 -20.90
C PRO A 105 10.94 -19.19 -20.02
N ALA A 106 10.21 -20.12 -20.66
CA ALA A 106 9.29 -21.02 -19.96
C ALA A 106 9.91 -21.79 -18.78
N LEU A 107 11.21 -22.11 -18.89
CA LEU A 107 11.98 -22.80 -17.84
C LEU A 107 12.17 -21.96 -16.57
N LEU A 108 12.28 -20.64 -16.70
CA LEU A 108 12.54 -19.70 -15.60
C LEU A 108 11.27 -19.02 -15.07
N LYS A 109 10.18 -19.03 -15.85
CA LYS A 109 8.91 -18.39 -15.50
C LYS A 109 8.39 -18.86 -14.13
N ARG A 110 8.36 -20.17 -13.91
CA ARG A 110 7.85 -20.77 -12.67
C ARG A 110 8.75 -20.50 -11.45
N PRO A 111 10.08 -20.78 -11.48
CA PRO A 111 10.94 -20.55 -10.32
C PRO A 111 11.03 -19.06 -9.93
N ILE A 112 11.10 -18.15 -10.89
CA ILE A 112 11.13 -16.69 -10.57
C ILE A 112 9.77 -16.24 -10.03
N GLY A 113 8.66 -16.70 -10.60
CA GLY A 113 7.32 -16.40 -10.09
C GLY A 113 7.15 -16.83 -8.64
N VAL A 114 7.54 -18.07 -8.30
CA VAL A 114 7.51 -18.57 -6.92
C VAL A 114 8.43 -17.76 -6.01
N ALA A 115 9.61 -17.34 -6.46
CA ALA A 115 10.52 -16.51 -5.67
C ALA A 115 9.89 -15.14 -5.35
N VAL A 116 9.19 -14.52 -6.30
CA VAL A 116 8.46 -13.25 -6.08
C VAL A 116 7.31 -13.46 -5.08
N GLU A 117 6.56 -14.55 -5.19
CA GLU A 117 5.47 -14.88 -4.25
C GLU A 117 6.00 -15.14 -2.84
N LEU A 118 7.10 -15.87 -2.70
CA LEU A 118 7.75 -16.11 -1.40
C LEU A 118 8.23 -14.80 -0.76
N LEU A 119 8.77 -13.87 -1.55
CA LEU A 119 9.19 -12.56 -1.05
C LEU A 119 7.98 -11.75 -0.54
N ALA A 120 6.81 -11.87 -1.18
CA ALA A 120 5.57 -11.24 -0.70
C ALA A 120 5.06 -11.80 0.64
N ALA A 121 5.42 -13.06 0.96
CA ALA A 121 5.04 -13.74 2.19
C ALA A 121 5.98 -13.44 3.37
N VAL A 122 7.12 -12.76 3.15
CA VAL A 122 8.06 -12.38 4.22
C VAL A 122 7.39 -11.40 5.20
N PRO A 123 7.45 -11.65 6.54
CA PRO A 123 6.92 -10.73 7.53
C PRO A 123 7.56 -9.33 7.42
N SER A 124 6.76 -8.27 7.52
CA SER A 124 7.21 -6.89 7.35
C SER A 124 8.30 -6.46 8.34
N ILE A 125 8.30 -7.02 9.55
CA ILE A 125 9.33 -6.78 10.56
C ILE A 125 10.74 -7.15 10.07
N ILE A 126 10.88 -8.20 9.26
CA ILE A 126 12.16 -8.62 8.71
C ILE A 126 12.71 -7.56 7.76
N PHE A 127 11.86 -6.97 6.92
CA PHE A 127 12.24 -5.84 6.06
C PHE A 127 12.66 -4.61 6.88
N GLY A 128 11.98 -4.35 8.02
CA GLY A 128 12.34 -3.26 8.93
C GLY A 128 13.72 -3.45 9.56
N ILE A 129 13.98 -4.63 10.12
CA ILE A 129 15.27 -4.97 10.74
C ILE A 129 16.38 -4.96 9.69
N TRP A 130 16.19 -5.59 8.54
CA TRP A 130 17.14 -5.55 7.43
C TRP A 130 17.38 -4.12 6.95
N GLY A 131 16.32 -3.34 6.85
CA GLY A 131 16.37 -1.92 6.49
C GLY A 131 17.24 -1.11 7.44
N LEU A 132 17.09 -1.33 8.75
CA LEU A 132 17.86 -0.63 9.77
C LEU A 132 19.35 -1.02 9.78
N PHE A 133 19.65 -2.32 9.74
CA PHE A 133 21.02 -2.79 9.91
C PHE A 133 21.82 -2.90 8.62
N VAL A 134 21.17 -3.00 7.46
CA VAL A 134 21.84 -3.16 6.17
C VAL A 134 21.62 -1.96 5.26
N LEU A 135 20.35 -1.62 4.98
CA LEU A 135 20.02 -0.58 4.02
C LEU A 135 20.37 0.82 4.55
N ALA A 136 20.02 1.15 5.79
CA ALA A 136 20.26 2.46 6.36
C ALA A 136 21.77 2.80 6.40
N PRO A 137 22.69 1.94 6.88
CA PRO A 137 24.14 2.19 6.78
C PRO A 137 24.66 2.30 5.35
N LEU A 138 24.11 1.52 4.40
CA LEU A 138 24.46 1.60 2.99
C LEU A 138 24.07 2.95 2.40
N LEU A 139 22.84 3.38 2.66
CA LEU A 139 22.35 4.69 2.20
C LEU A 139 23.13 5.83 2.83
N GLN A 140 23.45 5.74 4.13
CA GLN A 140 24.21 6.74 4.87
C GLN A 140 25.61 6.95 4.28
N ARG A 141 26.29 5.86 3.92
CA ARG A 141 27.71 5.91 3.46
C ARG A 141 27.86 6.27 2.00
N HIS A 142 26.93 5.83 1.14
CA HIS A 142 27.11 5.90 -0.31
C HIS A 142 26.07 6.74 -1.03
N VAL A 143 24.80 6.58 -0.69
CA VAL A 143 23.69 7.18 -1.47
C VAL A 143 23.36 8.58 -0.97
N GLN A 144 23.22 8.77 0.34
CA GLN A 144 22.84 10.08 0.89
C GLN A 144 23.89 11.16 0.66
N PRO A 145 25.22 10.92 0.84
CA PRO A 145 26.22 11.92 0.50
C PRO A 145 26.18 12.33 -0.98
N TRP A 146 26.02 11.35 -1.87
CA TRP A 146 25.85 11.61 -3.30
C TRP A 146 24.60 12.44 -3.62
N LEU A 147 23.45 12.11 -3.01
CA LEU A 147 22.22 12.89 -3.15
C LEU A 147 22.37 14.33 -2.64
N ILE A 148 23.06 14.52 -1.51
CA ILE A 148 23.32 15.84 -0.94
C ILE A 148 24.18 16.66 -1.87
N GLU A 149 25.24 16.08 -2.41
CA GLU A 149 26.19 16.79 -3.28
C GLU A 149 25.57 17.14 -4.64
N TYR A 150 24.94 16.20 -5.31
CA TYR A 150 24.45 16.38 -6.69
C TYR A 150 22.99 16.85 -6.76
N ALA A 151 22.08 16.18 -6.04
CA ALA A 151 20.67 16.57 -6.06
C ALA A 151 20.41 17.80 -5.15
N GLY A 152 21.15 17.95 -4.08
CA GLY A 152 21.08 19.12 -3.19
C GLY A 152 21.48 20.44 -3.86
N ALA A 153 22.33 20.37 -4.89
CA ALA A 153 22.74 21.54 -5.67
C ALA A 153 21.67 22.03 -6.68
N VAL A 154 20.64 21.23 -6.97
CA VAL A 154 19.62 21.58 -7.97
C VAL A 154 18.62 22.60 -7.41
N PRO A 155 18.45 23.78 -8.03
CA PRO A 155 17.47 24.78 -7.57
C PRO A 155 16.04 24.21 -7.55
N GLY A 156 15.35 24.42 -6.43
CA GLY A 156 13.96 23.95 -6.22
C GLY A 156 13.89 22.57 -5.56
N ILE A 157 14.52 21.56 -6.12
CA ILE A 157 14.46 20.16 -5.63
C ILE A 157 15.51 19.93 -4.53
N GLY A 158 16.59 20.69 -4.51
CA GLY A 158 17.72 20.50 -3.59
C GLY A 158 17.32 20.49 -2.12
N LYS A 159 16.32 21.28 -1.73
CA LYS A 159 15.81 21.29 -0.34
C LYS A 159 15.32 19.93 0.16
N LEU A 160 14.90 19.04 -0.76
CA LEU A 160 14.45 17.67 -0.44
C LEU A 160 15.60 16.77 -0.01
N PHE A 161 16.84 17.10 -0.38
CA PHE A 161 18.03 16.29 -0.14
C PHE A 161 19.08 17.00 0.70
N MET A 162 18.75 18.14 1.30
CA MET A 162 19.65 18.85 2.19
C MET A 162 19.58 18.31 3.62
N GLY A 163 20.72 18.25 4.30
CA GLY A 163 20.81 17.85 5.70
C GLY A 163 21.90 16.81 5.95
N PRO A 164 22.09 16.40 7.20
CA PRO A 164 23.07 15.37 7.53
C PRO A 164 22.62 13.98 7.05
N PRO A 165 23.54 13.13 6.61
CA PRO A 165 23.24 11.76 6.18
C PRO A 165 23.01 10.84 7.38
N TYR A 166 21.80 10.80 7.89
CA TYR A 166 21.45 9.97 9.07
C TYR A 166 21.35 8.47 8.75
N GLY A 167 21.15 8.10 7.48
CA GLY A 167 20.83 6.73 7.07
C GLY A 167 19.37 6.39 7.28
N ILE A 168 18.81 6.67 8.45
CA ILE A 168 17.37 6.57 8.77
C ILE A 168 16.63 7.85 8.37
N GLY A 169 15.35 7.74 8.07
CA GLY A 169 14.51 8.89 7.72
C GLY A 169 13.38 8.53 6.74
N VAL A 170 12.66 9.54 6.29
CA VAL A 170 11.47 9.38 5.42
C VAL A 170 11.82 8.70 4.10
N LEU A 171 12.95 9.04 3.48
CA LEU A 171 13.41 8.43 2.24
C LEU A 171 13.72 6.94 2.42
N THR A 172 14.48 6.59 3.47
CA THR A 172 14.83 5.20 3.78
C THR A 172 13.59 4.37 4.07
N ALA A 173 12.65 4.92 4.84
CA ALA A 173 11.35 4.29 5.09
C ALA A 173 10.57 4.05 3.80
N GLY A 174 10.54 5.02 2.88
CA GLY A 174 9.93 4.86 1.56
C GLY A 174 10.59 3.78 0.71
N PHE A 175 11.92 3.65 0.73
CA PHE A 175 12.64 2.57 0.05
C PHE A 175 12.35 1.18 0.63
N VAL A 176 12.38 1.02 1.94
CA VAL A 176 12.05 -0.26 2.60
C VAL A 176 10.62 -0.66 2.28
N LEU A 177 9.70 0.30 2.35
CA LEU A 177 8.30 0.11 2.01
C LEU A 177 8.12 -0.28 0.55
N ALA A 178 8.88 0.34 -0.37
CA ALA A 178 8.86 0.00 -1.79
C ALA A 178 9.27 -1.46 -2.02
N ILE A 179 10.38 -1.90 -1.43
CA ILE A 179 10.88 -3.28 -1.55
C ILE A 179 9.84 -4.28 -1.03
N MET A 180 9.16 -3.96 0.06
CA MET A 180 8.15 -4.82 0.66
C MET A 180 6.86 -4.91 -0.18
N VAL A 181 6.42 -3.79 -0.77
CA VAL A 181 5.16 -3.74 -1.54
C VAL A 181 5.36 -4.23 -2.98
N LEU A 182 6.58 -4.12 -3.53
CA LEU A 182 6.93 -4.49 -4.90
C LEU A 182 6.52 -5.92 -5.28
N PRO A 183 6.84 -6.98 -4.52
CA PRO A 183 6.46 -8.34 -4.90
C PRO A 183 4.95 -8.54 -4.91
N PHE A 184 4.23 -7.87 -4.04
CA PHE A 184 2.76 -7.90 -4.01
C PHE A 184 2.16 -7.26 -5.28
N ILE A 185 2.68 -6.09 -5.69
CA ILE A 185 2.25 -5.42 -6.93
C ILE A 185 2.62 -6.27 -8.13
N ALA A 186 3.84 -6.81 -8.18
CA ALA A 186 4.30 -7.65 -9.28
C ALA A 186 3.45 -8.91 -9.44
N ALA A 187 3.12 -9.61 -8.36
CA ALA A 187 2.27 -10.79 -8.38
C ALA A 187 0.85 -10.45 -8.88
N THR A 188 0.24 -9.40 -8.34
CA THR A 188 -1.11 -8.98 -8.75
C THR A 188 -1.15 -8.57 -10.23
N MET A 189 -0.15 -7.82 -10.71
CA MET A 189 -0.08 -7.42 -12.12
C MET A 189 0.20 -8.61 -13.05
N ARG A 190 1.04 -9.57 -12.63
CA ARG A 190 1.26 -10.81 -13.38
C ARG A 190 -0.05 -11.56 -13.57
N ASP A 191 -0.81 -11.76 -12.50
CA ASP A 191 -2.09 -12.47 -12.56
C ASP A 191 -3.07 -11.77 -13.52
N VAL A 192 -3.08 -10.44 -13.53
CA VAL A 192 -3.88 -9.63 -14.46
C VAL A 192 -3.42 -9.81 -15.92
N PHE A 193 -2.11 -9.82 -16.20
CA PHE A 193 -1.58 -10.03 -17.55
C PHE A 193 -1.82 -11.46 -18.07
N ASP A 194 -1.81 -12.44 -17.18
CA ASP A 194 -2.13 -13.83 -17.53
C ASP A 194 -3.62 -14.02 -17.91
N THR A 195 -4.53 -13.08 -17.57
CA THR A 195 -5.94 -13.13 -18.01
C THR A 195 -6.15 -12.73 -19.48
N VAL A 196 -5.14 -12.13 -20.13
CA VAL A 196 -5.25 -11.71 -21.52
C VAL A 196 -5.34 -12.94 -22.43
N PRO A 197 -6.42 -13.11 -23.24
CA PRO A 197 -6.59 -14.26 -24.09
C PRO A 197 -5.42 -14.45 -25.06
N PRO A 198 -4.84 -15.66 -25.15
CA PRO A 198 -3.72 -15.94 -26.07
C PRO A 198 -4.03 -15.57 -27.52
N MET A 199 -5.28 -15.79 -27.97
CA MET A 199 -5.75 -15.46 -29.31
C MET A 199 -5.52 -13.98 -29.69
N LEU A 200 -5.69 -13.05 -28.73
CA LEU A 200 -5.45 -11.63 -28.98
C LEU A 200 -3.97 -11.33 -29.24
N LYS A 201 -3.09 -11.97 -28.46
CA LYS A 201 -1.63 -11.84 -28.63
C LYS A 201 -1.18 -12.46 -29.94
N GLU A 202 -1.66 -13.68 -30.25
CA GLU A 202 -1.35 -14.40 -31.49
C GLU A 202 -1.84 -13.65 -32.73
N SER A 203 -3.01 -13.02 -32.67
CA SER A 203 -3.53 -12.15 -33.75
C SER A 203 -2.62 -10.96 -34.00
N GLY A 204 -2.11 -10.33 -32.95
CA GLY A 204 -1.15 -9.24 -33.07
C GLY A 204 0.14 -9.70 -33.76
N TYR A 205 0.71 -10.82 -33.34
CA TYR A 205 1.91 -11.40 -33.96
C TYR A 205 1.63 -11.84 -35.41
N GLY A 206 0.45 -12.38 -35.71
CA GLY A 206 0.04 -12.76 -37.07
C GLY A 206 -0.06 -11.58 -38.03
N LEU A 207 -0.31 -10.37 -37.54
CA LEU A 207 -0.29 -9.11 -38.27
C LEU A 207 1.13 -8.51 -38.43
N GLY A 208 2.16 -9.19 -37.90
CA GLY A 208 3.55 -8.75 -37.97
C GLY A 208 3.98 -7.78 -36.86
N ALA A 209 3.18 -7.62 -35.79
CA ALA A 209 3.54 -6.76 -34.66
C ALA A 209 4.72 -7.37 -33.87
N THR A 210 5.61 -6.50 -33.39
CA THR A 210 6.69 -6.84 -32.47
C THR A 210 6.15 -7.13 -31.08
N THR A 211 6.92 -7.81 -30.24
CA THR A 211 6.54 -8.07 -28.82
C THR A 211 6.22 -6.79 -28.08
N TRP A 212 6.98 -5.71 -28.32
CA TRP A 212 6.73 -4.39 -27.73
C TRP A 212 5.37 -3.82 -28.14
N GLU A 213 5.02 -3.91 -29.41
CA GLU A 213 3.73 -3.44 -29.92
C GLU A 213 2.56 -4.28 -29.38
N VAL A 214 2.70 -5.61 -29.29
CA VAL A 214 1.69 -6.47 -28.66
C VAL A 214 1.49 -6.11 -27.18
N ILE A 215 2.57 -5.86 -26.43
CA ILE A 215 2.47 -5.44 -25.03
C ILE A 215 1.68 -4.13 -24.93
N TRP A 216 2.05 -3.09 -25.66
CA TRP A 216 1.46 -1.77 -25.50
C TRP A 216 0.10 -1.57 -26.15
N HIS A 217 -0.21 -2.32 -27.22
CA HIS A 217 -1.47 -2.18 -27.96
C HIS A 217 -2.50 -3.28 -27.64
N VAL A 218 -2.07 -4.41 -27.05
CA VAL A 218 -2.97 -5.53 -26.73
C VAL A 218 -3.00 -5.78 -25.22
N VAL A 219 -1.84 -6.12 -24.62
CA VAL A 219 -1.79 -6.56 -23.21
C VAL A 219 -2.15 -5.44 -22.26
N VAL A 220 -1.48 -4.31 -22.32
CA VAL A 220 -1.68 -3.18 -21.40
C VAL A 220 -3.09 -2.57 -21.51
N PRO A 221 -3.65 -2.30 -22.70
CA PRO A 221 -5.00 -1.79 -22.82
C PRO A 221 -6.07 -2.74 -22.32
N HIS A 222 -5.91 -4.05 -22.57
CA HIS A 222 -6.82 -5.08 -22.07
C HIS A 222 -6.80 -5.16 -20.53
N SER A 223 -5.62 -5.05 -19.94
CA SER A 223 -5.36 -5.22 -18.51
C SER A 223 -5.49 -3.95 -17.69
N ARG A 224 -5.78 -2.78 -18.29
CA ARG A 224 -5.73 -1.47 -17.63
C ARG A 224 -6.50 -1.37 -16.31
N VAL A 225 -7.68 -1.98 -16.25
CA VAL A 225 -8.50 -1.98 -15.03
C VAL A 225 -7.82 -2.77 -13.92
N GLY A 226 -7.29 -3.94 -14.23
CA GLY A 226 -6.56 -4.77 -13.29
C GLY A 226 -5.23 -4.15 -12.84
N ILE A 227 -4.49 -3.48 -13.74
CA ILE A 227 -3.26 -2.74 -13.41
C ILE A 227 -3.56 -1.67 -12.35
N VAL A 228 -4.58 -0.84 -12.60
CA VAL A 228 -5.01 0.19 -11.65
C VAL A 228 -5.47 -0.44 -10.33
N GLY A 229 -6.21 -1.54 -10.39
CA GLY A 229 -6.59 -2.32 -9.20
C GLY A 229 -5.40 -2.78 -8.38
N GLY A 230 -4.38 -3.36 -9.02
CA GLY A 230 -3.14 -3.79 -8.37
C GLY A 230 -2.37 -2.64 -7.72
N VAL A 231 -2.28 -1.49 -8.41
CA VAL A 231 -1.66 -0.27 -7.84
C VAL A 231 -2.41 0.19 -6.59
N MET A 232 -3.75 0.23 -6.64
CA MET A 232 -4.56 0.68 -5.50
C MET A 232 -4.52 -0.27 -4.31
N LEU A 233 -4.45 -1.58 -4.55
CA LEU A 233 -4.24 -2.57 -3.50
C LEU A 233 -2.85 -2.39 -2.86
N GLY A 234 -1.81 -2.19 -3.66
CA GLY A 234 -0.46 -1.88 -3.19
C GLY A 234 -0.41 -0.59 -2.35
N LEU A 235 -1.12 0.46 -2.78
CA LEU A 235 -1.22 1.72 -2.03
C LEU A 235 -1.94 1.53 -0.70
N GLY A 236 -3.04 0.78 -0.67
CA GLY A 236 -3.74 0.46 0.58
C GLY A 236 -2.83 -0.26 1.59
N ARG A 237 -2.00 -1.21 1.10
CA ARG A 237 -0.99 -1.88 1.92
C ARG A 237 0.10 -0.91 2.40
N ALA A 238 0.59 -0.03 1.53
CA ALA A 238 1.63 0.95 1.87
C ALA A 238 1.18 1.94 2.95
N LEU A 239 -0.05 2.44 2.87
CA LEU A 239 -0.61 3.39 3.85
C LEU A 239 -0.76 2.78 5.25
N GLY A 240 -1.06 1.49 5.34
CA GLY A 240 -1.26 0.78 6.60
C GLY A 240 0.00 0.12 7.18
N GLU A 241 1.16 0.25 6.53
CA GLU A 241 2.37 -0.44 6.99
C GLU A 241 2.89 0.16 8.29
N THR A 242 3.19 -0.72 9.24
CA THR A 242 3.61 -0.33 10.58
C THR A 242 5.06 -0.73 10.84
N MET A 243 5.34 -2.04 10.90
CA MET A 243 6.59 -2.56 11.43
C MET A 243 7.81 -2.23 10.56
N ALA A 244 7.72 -2.40 9.24
CA ALA A 244 8.85 -2.11 8.36
C ALA A 244 9.28 -0.64 8.44
N VAL A 245 8.33 0.27 8.53
CA VAL A 245 8.56 1.72 8.58
C VAL A 245 9.08 2.16 9.95
N THR A 246 8.51 1.66 11.04
CA THR A 246 8.86 2.04 12.42
C THR A 246 10.35 1.92 12.70
N PHE A 247 11.01 0.87 12.19
CA PHE A 247 12.44 0.65 12.42
C PHE A 247 13.37 1.65 11.73
N VAL A 248 12.93 2.27 10.62
CA VAL A 248 13.83 3.03 9.75
C VAL A 248 13.45 4.49 9.56
N ILE A 249 12.28 4.92 10.05
CA ILE A 249 11.80 6.29 9.85
C ILE A 249 12.39 7.30 10.83
N GLY A 250 12.83 6.85 12.03
CA GLY A 250 13.50 7.67 13.04
C GLY A 250 12.58 8.33 14.08
N ASN A 251 11.26 8.15 13.98
CA ASN A 251 10.23 8.48 14.99
C ASN A 251 10.27 9.94 15.51
N ALA A 252 10.54 10.91 14.63
CA ALA A 252 10.54 12.33 14.96
C ALA A 252 9.21 12.99 14.55
N HIS A 253 8.47 13.52 15.52
CA HIS A 253 7.21 14.24 15.30
C HIS A 253 7.44 15.67 14.79
N ARG A 254 8.09 15.80 13.64
CA ARG A 254 8.29 17.09 12.98
C ARG A 254 8.25 16.95 11.47
N ILE A 255 7.81 18.00 10.81
CA ILE A 255 7.83 18.11 9.36
C ILE A 255 9.15 18.75 8.93
N SER A 256 9.85 18.06 8.04
CA SER A 256 11.04 18.60 7.39
C SER A 256 10.82 18.67 5.89
N SER A 257 11.37 19.70 5.26
CA SER A 257 11.44 19.74 3.79
C SER A 257 12.40 18.71 3.22
N SER A 258 13.34 18.21 4.03
CA SER A 258 14.28 17.16 3.63
C SER A 258 13.72 15.77 3.86
N LEU A 259 13.74 14.95 2.82
CA LEU A 259 13.38 13.54 2.86
C LEU A 259 14.43 12.67 3.58
N LEU A 260 15.65 13.22 3.79
CA LEU A 260 16.72 12.54 4.52
C LEU A 260 16.52 12.67 6.04
N ALA A 261 15.70 13.61 6.48
CA ALA A 261 15.45 13.84 7.89
C ALA A 261 14.59 12.71 8.50
N PRO A 262 14.82 12.39 9.79
CA PRO A 262 13.88 11.56 10.56
C PRO A 262 12.49 12.16 10.60
N GLY A 263 11.48 11.29 10.51
CA GLY A 263 10.07 11.65 10.59
C GLY A 263 9.28 10.60 11.37
N THR A 264 7.97 10.62 11.25
CA THR A 264 7.09 9.59 11.81
C THR A 264 5.91 9.34 10.89
N THR A 265 5.25 8.18 11.01
CA THR A 265 3.97 7.88 10.36
C THR A 265 2.90 7.66 11.42
N ILE A 266 1.63 7.68 11.03
CA ILE A 266 0.53 7.40 11.95
C ILE A 266 0.72 6.02 12.60
N SER A 267 1.00 4.99 11.79
CA SER A 267 1.17 3.63 12.29
C SER A 267 2.40 3.50 13.19
N SER A 268 3.53 4.17 12.86
CA SER A 268 4.75 4.10 13.69
C SER A 268 4.57 4.83 15.01
N SER A 269 3.88 5.98 15.03
CA SER A 269 3.55 6.69 16.28
C SER A 269 2.73 5.84 17.22
N ILE A 270 1.66 5.20 16.70
CA ILE A 270 0.83 4.30 17.51
C ILE A 270 1.65 3.11 18.02
N ALA A 271 2.45 2.47 17.15
CA ALA A 271 3.22 1.30 17.55
C ALA A 271 4.27 1.58 18.62
N ASN A 272 4.89 2.76 18.59
CA ASN A 272 5.92 3.13 19.56
C ASN A 272 5.35 3.63 20.89
N GLU A 273 4.24 4.36 20.86
CA GLU A 273 3.81 5.14 22.01
C GLU A 273 2.58 4.57 22.72
N PHE A 274 1.80 3.69 22.08
CA PHE A 274 0.55 3.20 22.65
C PHE A 274 0.72 2.45 23.97
N THR A 275 1.81 1.71 24.12
CA THR A 275 2.11 0.94 25.35
C THR A 275 2.65 1.83 26.49
N GLU A 276 3.15 3.01 26.17
CA GLU A 276 3.74 3.97 27.12
C GLU A 276 2.76 5.11 27.44
N ALA A 277 1.64 5.19 26.72
CA ALA A 277 0.67 6.26 26.88
C ALA A 277 -0.02 6.20 28.25
N VAL A 278 0.18 7.23 29.07
CA VAL A 278 -0.44 7.41 30.37
C VAL A 278 -1.40 8.59 30.30
N GLY A 279 -2.61 8.39 30.82
CA GLY A 279 -3.66 9.42 30.82
C GLY A 279 -4.62 9.34 29.64
N ASP A 280 -5.84 9.83 29.87
CA ASP A 280 -6.94 9.71 28.89
C ASP A 280 -6.71 10.53 27.63
N LEU A 281 -6.07 11.70 27.75
CA LEU A 281 -5.87 12.61 26.61
C LEU A 281 -4.80 12.06 25.65
N TYR A 282 -3.70 11.51 26.19
CA TYR A 282 -2.66 10.91 25.37
C TYR A 282 -3.19 9.66 24.64
N THR A 283 -3.80 8.72 25.39
CA THR A 283 -4.36 7.50 24.80
C THR A 283 -5.43 7.81 23.74
N SER A 284 -6.34 8.77 24.03
CA SER A 284 -7.37 9.17 23.06
C SER A 284 -6.78 9.87 21.83
N SER A 285 -5.65 10.57 21.97
CA SER A 285 -4.95 11.17 20.82
C SER A 285 -4.33 10.12 19.91
N LEU A 286 -3.75 9.04 20.45
CA LEU A 286 -3.27 7.91 19.65
C LEU A 286 -4.42 7.17 18.96
N ILE A 287 -5.56 7.01 19.65
CA ILE A 287 -6.77 6.44 19.02
C ILE A 287 -7.29 7.37 17.91
N ALA A 288 -7.20 8.69 18.09
CA ALA A 288 -7.57 9.67 17.06
C ALA A 288 -6.63 9.59 15.83
N LEU A 289 -5.34 9.33 16.00
CA LEU A 289 -4.45 8.99 14.88
C LEU A 289 -4.93 7.74 14.15
N GLY A 290 -5.32 6.69 14.89
CA GLY A 290 -5.90 5.48 14.29
C GLY A 290 -7.18 5.75 13.51
N LEU A 291 -8.07 6.60 14.02
CA LEU A 291 -9.27 7.05 13.30
C LEU A 291 -8.92 7.81 12.01
N LEU A 292 -7.92 8.70 12.06
CA LEU A 292 -7.46 9.42 10.87
C LEU A 292 -6.89 8.47 9.82
N LEU A 293 -6.08 7.48 10.22
CA LEU A 293 -5.55 6.47 9.31
C LEU A 293 -6.69 5.67 8.67
N PHE A 294 -7.68 5.26 9.46
CA PHE A 294 -8.88 4.57 8.96
C PHE A 294 -9.62 5.41 7.93
N LEU A 295 -9.83 6.71 8.19
CA LEU A 295 -10.51 7.61 7.27
C LEU A 295 -9.69 7.88 5.99
N ILE A 296 -8.37 8.03 6.09
CA ILE A 296 -7.48 8.23 4.95
C ILE A 296 -7.51 6.98 4.05
N THR A 297 -7.28 5.81 4.62
CA THR A 297 -7.26 4.54 3.86
C THR A 297 -8.62 4.24 3.25
N PHE A 298 -9.70 4.43 4.00
CA PHE A 298 -11.07 4.27 3.49
C PHE A 298 -11.36 5.21 2.32
N SER A 299 -10.99 6.49 2.45
CA SER A 299 -11.21 7.50 1.40
C SER A 299 -10.41 7.18 0.13
N VAL A 300 -9.15 6.77 0.27
CA VAL A 300 -8.28 6.39 -0.85
C VAL A 300 -8.84 5.15 -1.56
N ILE A 301 -9.22 4.11 -0.81
CA ILE A 301 -9.78 2.87 -1.38
C ILE A 301 -11.14 3.15 -2.04
N ALA A 302 -12.01 3.95 -1.41
CA ALA A 302 -13.30 4.33 -1.98
C ALA A 302 -13.15 5.13 -3.28
N ALA A 303 -12.21 6.09 -3.32
CA ALA A 303 -11.88 6.85 -4.54
C ALA A 303 -11.34 5.93 -5.64
N ALA A 304 -10.45 4.99 -5.29
CA ALA A 304 -9.92 3.99 -6.21
C ALA A 304 -11.03 3.12 -6.81
N GLN A 305 -11.93 2.58 -5.99
CA GLN A 305 -13.06 1.78 -6.45
C GLN A 305 -14.01 2.57 -7.34
N ALA A 306 -14.29 3.84 -6.99
CA ALA A 306 -15.11 4.72 -7.83
C ALA A 306 -14.46 4.96 -9.20
N MET A 307 -13.14 5.11 -9.25
CA MET A 307 -12.39 5.25 -10.50
C MET A 307 -12.45 3.97 -11.34
N LEU A 308 -12.22 2.80 -10.74
CA LEU A 308 -12.29 1.50 -11.41
C LEU A 308 -13.68 1.26 -12.03
N ARG A 309 -14.75 1.47 -11.27
CA ARG A 309 -16.14 1.35 -11.78
C ARG A 309 -16.41 2.27 -12.97
N ARG A 310 -15.83 3.48 -12.99
CA ARG A 310 -15.96 4.39 -14.14
C ARG A 310 -15.19 3.86 -15.36
N MET A 311 -14.02 3.28 -15.16
CA MET A 311 -13.24 2.68 -16.25
C MET A 311 -13.94 1.46 -16.85
N GLU A 312 -14.48 0.56 -16.02
CA GLU A 312 -15.26 -0.61 -16.46
C GLU A 312 -16.48 -0.22 -17.29
N ARG A 313 -17.28 0.75 -16.81
CA ARG A 313 -18.42 1.26 -17.56
C ARG A 313 -18.05 1.84 -18.92
N ARG A 314 -16.92 2.55 -19.02
CA ARG A 314 -16.44 3.07 -20.30
C ARG A 314 -15.95 1.97 -21.23
N ALA A 315 -15.34 0.92 -20.71
CA ALA A 315 -14.92 -0.24 -21.48
C ALA A 315 -16.12 -1.01 -22.05
N SER A 316 -17.20 -1.19 -21.27
CA SER A 316 -18.41 -1.87 -21.70
C SER A 316 -19.26 -1.08 -22.71
N LEU A 317 -19.06 0.24 -22.82
CA LEU A 317 -19.75 1.08 -23.81
C LEU A 317 -18.97 1.21 -25.14
N ALA A 318 -17.74 0.72 -25.17
CA ALA A 318 -16.86 0.77 -26.34
C ALA A 318 -16.84 -0.57 -27.12
N LEU A 319 -17.50 -1.59 -26.61
CA LEU A 319 -17.78 -2.89 -27.22
C LEU A 319 -19.21 -2.94 -27.75
#